data_a708c340422746f3503614e77c8d18b6
#
_entry.id   a708c340422746f3503614e77c8d18b6
#
_cell.length_a   1.000
_cell.length_b   1.000
_cell.length_c   1.000
_cell.angle_alpha   90.00
_cell.angle_beta   90.00
_cell.angle_gamma   90.00
#
_symmetry.space_group_name_H-M   'P 1'
#
loop_
_entity.id
_entity.type
_entity.pdbx_description
1 polymer ?
#
loop_
_entity_poly.entity_id
_entity_poly.type
_entity_poly.pdbx_seq_one_letter_code
_entity_poly.pdbx_strand_id
1 'polypeptide(L)'
;MQAAIALAVGRAETLRTTLTTIEQTAAASLDEVRDLVRALRGSTGDTAPPADLDDLDRTLATVTAAGLNLETDLPEPAELTRANASWSLLQRLAVLRTIQEGLTNALRHGAGTADLRMRIDSGRCAVMITNPVTRSGREETTGSGLAGLGERIRLTGGTMKAGPWMLDDGAPGFRLKVGLPVSVKSTDTETEKAGGSA
;
A
#
# COMPACT_ATOMS: atom_id res chain seq x y z
N MET A 1 -17.57 -43.61 16.09
CA MET A 1 -16.78 -42.76 16.98
C MET A 1 -15.75 -41.89 16.23
N GLN A 2 -15.00 -42.41 15.25
CA GLN A 2 -14.00 -41.65 14.48
C GLN A 2 -14.59 -40.51 13.63
N ALA A 3 -15.76 -40.68 13.02
CA ALA A 3 -16.41 -39.64 12.20
C ALA A 3 -16.83 -38.41 13.02
N ALA A 4 -17.25 -38.59 14.28
CA ALA A 4 -17.60 -37.50 15.17
C ALA A 4 -16.38 -36.65 15.60
N ILE A 5 -15.22 -37.30 15.77
CA ILE A 5 -13.96 -36.65 16.12
C ILE A 5 -13.45 -35.85 14.90
N ALA A 6 -13.51 -36.39 13.68
CA ALA A 6 -13.11 -35.70 12.47
C ALA A 6 -13.97 -34.45 12.21
N LEU A 7 -15.28 -34.55 12.45
CA LEU A 7 -16.21 -33.40 12.32
C LEU A 7 -15.94 -32.32 13.36
N ALA A 8 -15.60 -32.70 14.60
CA ALA A 8 -15.28 -31.76 15.69
C ALA A 8 -13.94 -31.03 15.39
N VAL A 9 -12.93 -31.73 14.90
CA VAL A 9 -11.63 -31.15 14.51
C VAL A 9 -11.81 -30.17 13.35
N GLY A 10 -12.54 -30.54 12.30
CA GLY A 10 -12.80 -29.65 11.16
C GLY A 10 -13.56 -28.37 11.56
N ARG A 11 -14.54 -28.48 12.50
CA ARG A 11 -15.22 -27.30 13.05
C ARG A 11 -14.29 -26.42 13.90
N ALA A 12 -13.39 -27.00 14.67
CA ALA A 12 -12.44 -26.26 15.47
C ALA A 12 -11.42 -25.49 14.60
N GLU A 13 -10.96 -26.09 13.50
CA GLU A 13 -10.10 -25.40 12.53
C GLU A 13 -10.82 -24.28 11.81
N THR A 14 -12.05 -24.50 11.36
CA THR A 14 -12.85 -23.44 10.73
C THR A 14 -13.09 -22.28 11.69
N LEU A 15 -13.42 -22.54 12.96
CA LEU A 15 -13.58 -21.51 13.99
C LEU A 15 -12.28 -20.74 14.25
N ARG A 16 -11.14 -21.42 14.33
CA ARG A 16 -9.85 -20.74 14.49
C ARG A 16 -9.54 -19.82 13.32
N THR A 17 -9.69 -20.31 12.10
CA THR A 17 -9.48 -19.50 10.88
C THR A 17 -10.41 -18.28 10.86
N THR A 18 -11.68 -18.47 11.21
CA THR A 18 -12.66 -17.36 11.28
C THR A 18 -12.29 -16.34 12.36
N LEU A 19 -11.88 -16.79 13.55
CA LEU A 19 -11.44 -15.89 14.63
C LEU A 19 -10.20 -15.10 14.24
N THR A 20 -9.19 -15.75 13.64
CA THR A 20 -7.98 -15.07 13.16
C THR A 20 -8.32 -14.03 12.09
N THR A 21 -9.25 -14.33 11.19
CA THR A 21 -9.71 -13.37 10.17
C THR A 21 -10.43 -12.18 10.82
N ILE A 22 -11.28 -12.44 11.82
CA ILE A 22 -11.98 -11.38 12.56
C ILE A 22 -10.98 -10.50 13.32
N GLU A 23 -10.01 -11.08 14.02
CA GLU A 23 -8.96 -10.35 14.73
C GLU A 23 -8.13 -9.48 13.79
N GLN A 24 -7.72 -10.03 12.64
CA GLN A 24 -6.97 -9.28 11.62
C GLN A 24 -7.80 -8.15 11.01
N THR A 25 -9.09 -8.40 10.75
CA THR A 25 -9.99 -7.38 10.22
C THR A 25 -10.26 -6.29 11.24
N ALA A 26 -10.46 -6.65 12.50
CA ALA A 26 -10.66 -5.69 13.59
C ALA A 26 -9.40 -4.84 13.83
N ALA A 27 -8.22 -5.44 13.82
CA ALA A 27 -6.94 -4.72 13.95
C ALA A 27 -6.74 -3.74 12.78
N ALA A 28 -6.99 -4.18 11.55
CA ALA A 28 -6.91 -3.31 10.37
C ALA A 28 -7.92 -2.15 10.43
N SER A 29 -9.15 -2.40 10.87
CA SER A 29 -10.17 -1.36 11.05
C SER A 29 -9.83 -0.38 12.16
N LEU A 30 -9.25 -0.85 13.27
CA LEU A 30 -8.79 0.02 14.35
C LEU A 30 -7.62 0.92 13.89
N ASP A 31 -6.70 0.39 13.13
CA ASP A 31 -5.60 1.18 12.56
C ASP A 31 -6.14 2.20 11.53
N GLU A 32 -7.15 1.83 10.76
CA GLU A 32 -7.84 2.74 9.84
C GLU A 32 -8.52 3.90 10.57
N VAL A 33 -9.26 3.61 11.64
CA VAL A 33 -9.89 4.63 12.48
C VAL A 33 -8.84 5.52 13.13
N ARG A 34 -7.73 4.96 13.62
CA ARG A 34 -6.61 5.73 14.17
C ARG A 34 -5.99 6.66 13.13
N ASP A 35 -5.78 6.18 11.91
CA ASP A 35 -5.23 6.99 10.83
C ASP A 35 -6.20 8.10 10.39
N LEU A 36 -7.50 7.81 10.31
CA LEU A 36 -8.54 8.81 10.06
C LEU A 36 -8.63 9.84 11.20
N VAL A 37 -8.60 9.41 12.45
CA VAL A 37 -8.60 10.31 13.62
C VAL A 37 -7.33 11.17 13.65
N ARG A 38 -6.17 10.63 13.31
CA ARG A 38 -4.94 11.40 13.16
C ARG A 38 -5.03 12.42 12.03
N ALA A 39 -5.61 12.03 10.90
CA ALA A 39 -5.83 12.93 9.76
C ALA A 39 -6.82 14.06 10.07
N LEU A 40 -7.87 13.78 10.84
CA LEU A 40 -8.90 14.74 11.23
C LEU A 40 -8.49 15.64 12.40
N ARG A 41 -7.61 15.17 13.27
CA ARG A 41 -7.11 15.94 14.43
C ARG A 41 -6.08 16.99 14.08
N GLY A 42 -5.89 17.33 12.79
CA GLY A 42 -5.04 18.42 12.31
C GLY A 42 -4.24 19.13 13.40
N SER A 43 -2.97 18.82 13.52
CA SER A 43 -1.91 19.62 14.15
C SER A 43 -2.25 20.46 15.40
N THR A 44 -2.82 19.83 16.44
CA THR A 44 -2.77 20.42 17.78
C THR A 44 -2.22 19.36 18.75
N GLY A 45 -0.90 19.35 18.88
CA GLY A 45 -0.19 18.77 20.01
C GLY A 45 0.01 17.25 19.97
N ASP A 46 1.25 16.90 19.72
CA ASP A 46 1.96 15.67 20.12
C ASP A 46 2.01 14.49 19.12
N THR A 47 3.12 14.44 18.41
CA THR A 47 4.10 13.37 18.15
C THR A 47 3.65 12.09 17.43
N ALA A 48 2.90 12.18 16.32
CA ALA A 48 3.17 11.29 15.20
C ALA A 48 3.13 12.15 13.93
N PRO A 49 4.19 12.19 13.12
CA PRO A 49 4.16 12.97 11.89
C PRO A 49 2.99 12.48 11.03
N PRO A 50 2.29 13.38 10.32
CA PRO A 50 1.31 12.98 9.34
C PRO A 50 2.00 11.98 8.40
N ALA A 51 1.28 10.95 7.95
CA ALA A 51 1.82 9.98 7.01
C ALA A 51 2.44 10.73 5.84
N ASP A 52 3.74 10.68 5.78
CA ASP A 52 4.58 11.41 4.85
C ASP A 52 5.25 10.40 3.92
N LEU A 53 5.50 10.79 2.68
CA LEU A 53 6.32 9.97 1.79
C LEU A 53 7.74 9.78 2.34
N ASP A 54 8.17 10.61 3.29
CA ASP A 54 9.40 10.41 4.07
C ASP A 54 9.37 9.13 4.93
N ASP A 55 8.18 8.58 5.24
CA ASP A 55 8.04 7.27 5.90
C ASP A 55 8.29 6.08 4.94
N LEU A 56 8.47 6.33 3.64
CA LEU A 56 8.77 5.31 2.65
C LEU A 56 10.07 4.59 2.98
N ASP A 57 11.15 5.32 3.24
CA ASP A 57 12.47 4.75 3.57
C ASP A 57 12.41 3.87 4.80
N ARG A 58 11.66 4.28 5.83
CA ARG A 58 11.43 3.48 7.04
C ARG A 58 10.68 2.19 6.71
N THR A 59 9.67 2.26 5.86
CA THR A 59 8.91 1.07 5.42
C THR A 59 9.81 0.09 4.68
N LEU A 60 10.62 0.57 3.74
CA LEU A 60 11.56 -0.26 2.97
C LEU A 60 12.60 -0.91 3.89
N ALA A 61 13.20 -0.13 4.80
CA ALA A 61 14.16 -0.63 5.78
C ALA A 61 13.55 -1.72 6.68
N THR A 62 12.30 -1.54 7.11
CA THR A 62 11.60 -2.51 7.97
C THR A 62 11.40 -3.85 7.28
N VAL A 63 10.94 -3.87 6.04
CA VAL A 63 10.70 -5.14 5.32
C VAL A 63 12.01 -5.83 4.92
N THR A 64 13.04 -5.05 4.60
CA THR A 64 14.37 -5.58 4.31
C THR A 64 15.00 -6.20 5.56
N ALA A 65 14.89 -5.56 6.72
CA ALA A 65 15.33 -6.11 8.00
C ALA A 65 14.56 -7.36 8.40
N ALA A 66 13.30 -7.49 7.96
CA ALA A 66 12.48 -8.69 8.14
C ALA A 66 12.83 -9.83 7.16
N GLY A 67 13.82 -9.65 6.28
CA GLY A 67 14.35 -10.68 5.38
C GLY A 67 13.81 -10.65 3.95
N LEU A 68 13.06 -9.60 3.55
CA LEU A 68 12.66 -9.44 2.17
C LEU A 68 13.83 -8.89 1.33
N ASN A 69 14.26 -9.63 0.31
CA ASN A 69 15.18 -9.11 -0.70
C ASN A 69 14.38 -8.25 -1.68
N LEU A 70 14.57 -6.94 -1.61
CA LEU A 70 13.76 -5.95 -2.29
C LEU A 70 14.56 -5.21 -3.35
N GLU A 71 14.12 -5.29 -4.61
CA GLU A 71 14.56 -4.40 -5.68
C GLU A 71 13.61 -3.21 -5.76
N THR A 72 14.17 -2.01 -5.92
CA THR A 72 13.38 -0.78 -5.98
C THR A 72 13.74 0.06 -7.20
N ASP A 73 12.71 0.61 -7.83
CA ASP A 73 12.80 1.59 -8.90
C ASP A 73 11.80 2.72 -8.56
N LEU A 74 12.34 3.75 -7.91
CA LEU A 74 11.58 4.85 -7.29
C LEU A 74 11.88 6.18 -7.99
N PRO A 75 10.98 7.17 -7.87
CA PRO A 75 11.26 8.53 -8.29
C PRO A 75 12.44 9.12 -7.53
N GLU A 76 13.09 10.10 -8.13
CA GLU A 76 14.17 10.83 -7.49
C GLU A 76 13.71 11.51 -6.18
N PRO A 77 14.57 11.61 -5.16
CA PRO A 77 14.22 12.20 -3.87
C PRO A 77 13.58 13.59 -3.99
N ALA A 78 14.05 14.42 -4.91
CA ALA A 78 13.48 15.74 -5.17
C ALA A 78 12.06 15.67 -5.73
N GLU A 79 11.72 14.62 -6.48
CA GLU A 79 10.38 14.39 -7.00
C GLU A 79 9.43 13.91 -5.90
N LEU A 80 9.88 13.04 -5.02
CA LEU A 80 9.13 12.59 -3.84
C LEU A 80 8.85 13.78 -2.90
N THR A 81 9.81 14.66 -2.66
CA THR A 81 9.63 15.87 -1.86
C THR A 81 8.58 16.79 -2.47
N ARG A 82 8.61 17.00 -3.80
CA ARG A 82 7.57 17.79 -4.49
C ARG A 82 6.19 17.13 -4.40
N ALA A 83 6.13 15.82 -4.59
CA ALA A 83 4.91 15.04 -4.44
C ALA A 83 4.33 15.18 -3.04
N ASN A 84 5.18 15.08 -2.01
CA ASN A 84 4.80 15.22 -0.61
C ASN A 84 4.19 16.58 -0.32
N ALA A 85 4.74 17.66 -0.87
CA ALA A 85 4.25 19.02 -0.71
C ALA A 85 2.96 19.30 -1.49
N SER A 86 2.73 18.65 -2.62
CA SER A 86 1.62 18.94 -3.54
C SER A 86 0.42 18.01 -3.41
N TRP A 87 0.61 16.77 -2.95
CA TRP A 87 -0.46 15.79 -2.84
C TRP A 87 -1.30 16.00 -1.58
N SER A 88 -2.57 15.65 -1.68
CA SER A 88 -3.44 15.60 -0.50
C SER A 88 -2.97 14.50 0.47
N LEU A 89 -3.32 14.66 1.75
CA LEU A 89 -3.03 13.64 2.77
C LEU A 89 -3.57 12.26 2.37
N LEU A 90 -4.78 12.21 1.79
CA LEU A 90 -5.40 10.95 1.35
C LEU A 90 -4.59 10.29 0.22
N GLN A 91 -4.04 11.05 -0.72
CA GLN A 91 -3.20 10.52 -1.78
C GLN A 91 -1.89 9.95 -1.23
N ARG A 92 -1.22 10.68 -0.33
CA ARG A 92 -0.01 10.20 0.34
C ARG A 92 -0.25 8.92 1.13
N LEU A 93 -1.31 8.90 1.94
CA LEU A 93 -1.74 7.71 2.70
C LEU A 93 -2.03 6.52 1.77
N ALA A 94 -2.74 6.75 0.65
CA ALA A 94 -3.07 5.69 -0.29
C ALA A 94 -1.81 5.06 -0.92
N VAL A 95 -0.80 5.88 -1.28
CA VAL A 95 0.48 5.39 -1.79
C VAL A 95 1.23 4.59 -0.74
N LEU A 96 1.40 5.15 0.47
CA LEU A 96 2.12 4.47 1.56
C LEU A 96 1.47 3.15 1.94
N ARG A 97 0.14 3.12 2.07
CA ARG A 97 -0.60 1.88 2.36
C ARG A 97 -0.50 0.85 1.25
N THR A 98 -0.47 1.30 -0.02
CA THR A 98 -0.23 0.40 -1.15
C THR A 98 1.12 -0.30 -1.02
N ILE A 99 2.16 0.47 -0.70
CA ILE A 99 3.51 -0.07 -0.55
C ILE A 99 3.58 -0.99 0.68
N GLN A 100 3.07 -0.56 1.83
CA GLN A 100 3.06 -1.35 3.06
C GLN A 100 2.33 -2.68 2.88
N GLU A 101 1.12 -2.65 2.33
CA GLU A 101 0.31 -3.86 2.14
C GLU A 101 0.94 -4.80 1.10
N GLY A 102 1.42 -4.24 -0.02
CA GLY A 102 2.07 -5.04 -1.07
C GLY A 102 3.35 -5.72 -0.60
N LEU A 103 4.22 -5.01 0.13
CA LEU A 103 5.46 -5.56 0.67
C LEU A 103 5.22 -6.54 1.83
N THR A 104 4.22 -6.26 2.68
CA THR A 104 3.80 -7.21 3.75
C THR A 104 3.26 -8.51 3.14
N ASN A 105 2.49 -8.42 2.06
CA ASN A 105 2.01 -9.59 1.33
C ASN A 105 3.15 -10.36 0.67
N ALA A 106 4.12 -9.66 0.08
CA ALA A 106 5.31 -10.30 -0.47
C ALA A 106 6.14 -11.02 0.60
N LEU A 107 6.27 -10.43 1.80
CA LEU A 107 6.97 -11.04 2.93
C LEU A 107 6.24 -12.29 3.46
N ARG A 108 4.90 -12.25 3.53
CA ARG A 108 4.08 -13.35 4.09
C ARG A 108 3.84 -14.50 3.12
N HIS A 109 3.66 -14.19 1.84
CA HIS A 109 3.16 -15.14 0.84
C HIS A 109 4.12 -15.33 -0.33
N GLY A 110 5.16 -14.52 -0.42
CA GLY A 110 6.18 -14.58 -1.46
C GLY A 110 7.29 -15.58 -1.16
N ALA A 111 8.23 -15.68 -2.10
CA ALA A 111 9.42 -16.52 -2.01
C ALA A 111 10.67 -15.74 -1.50
N GLY A 112 10.46 -14.69 -0.69
CA GLY A 112 11.53 -13.92 -0.06
C GLY A 112 12.11 -12.79 -0.91
N THR A 113 11.59 -12.57 -2.12
CA THR A 113 12.01 -11.48 -3.02
C THR A 113 10.81 -10.67 -3.48
N ALA A 114 11.01 -9.38 -3.75
CA ALA A 114 10.00 -8.52 -4.36
C ALA A 114 10.65 -7.40 -5.20
N ASP A 115 9.91 -6.91 -6.18
CA ASP A 115 10.23 -5.73 -6.99
C ASP A 115 9.18 -4.65 -6.73
N LEU A 116 9.61 -3.45 -6.35
CA LEU A 116 8.76 -2.28 -6.14
C LEU A 116 9.13 -1.21 -7.16
N ARG A 117 8.18 -0.85 -8.00
CA ARG A 117 8.30 0.26 -8.95
C ARG A 117 7.29 1.34 -8.65
N MET A 118 7.76 2.58 -8.60
CA MET A 118 6.91 3.76 -8.47
C MET A 118 7.26 4.76 -9.57
N ARG A 119 6.24 5.35 -10.17
CA ARG A 119 6.38 6.39 -11.19
C ARG A 119 5.40 7.51 -10.91
N ILE A 120 5.86 8.72 -11.11
CA ILE A 120 5.05 9.93 -11.04
C ILE A 120 5.16 10.59 -12.40
N ASP A 121 4.08 10.70 -13.12
CA ASP A 121 4.04 11.30 -14.45
C ASP A 121 2.68 11.92 -14.74
N SER A 122 2.69 13.10 -15.36
CA SER A 122 1.51 13.78 -15.96
C SER A 122 0.26 13.76 -15.07
N GLY A 123 0.42 14.05 -13.77
CA GLY A 123 -0.70 14.09 -12.81
C GLY A 123 -1.18 12.70 -12.38
N ARG A 124 -0.34 11.67 -12.52
CA ARG A 124 -0.62 10.31 -12.05
C ARG A 124 0.55 9.75 -11.27
N CYS A 125 0.25 9.01 -10.21
CA CYS A 125 1.19 8.15 -9.53
C CYS A 125 0.83 6.71 -9.81
N ALA A 126 1.79 5.92 -10.26
CA ALA A 126 1.65 4.48 -10.44
C ALA A 126 2.59 3.75 -9.48
N VAL A 127 2.05 2.80 -8.71
CA VAL A 127 2.82 1.89 -7.86
C VAL A 127 2.58 0.48 -8.35
N MET A 128 3.65 -0.28 -8.51
CA MET A 128 3.59 -1.69 -8.88
C MET A 128 4.52 -2.49 -7.98
N ILE A 129 3.99 -3.56 -7.39
CA ILE A 129 4.75 -4.51 -6.59
C ILE A 129 4.54 -5.88 -7.19
N THR A 130 5.63 -6.58 -7.46
CA THR A 130 5.61 -7.96 -7.96
C THR A 130 6.48 -8.83 -7.06
N ASN A 131 6.06 -10.04 -6.84
CA ASN A 131 6.85 -11.02 -6.10
C ASN A 131 6.57 -12.45 -6.62
N PRO A 132 7.55 -13.34 -6.65
CA PRO A 132 7.31 -14.75 -6.88
C PRO A 132 6.50 -15.35 -5.72
N VAL A 133 5.64 -16.33 -6.02
CA VAL A 133 4.87 -17.05 -5.02
C VAL A 133 5.31 -18.51 -4.96
N THR A 134 5.38 -19.08 -3.75
CA THR A 134 5.58 -20.51 -3.60
C THR A 134 4.30 -21.27 -3.99
N ARG A 135 4.43 -22.52 -4.49
CA ARG A 135 3.28 -23.34 -4.89
C ARG A 135 2.23 -23.52 -3.79
N SER A 136 2.64 -23.41 -2.53
CA SER A 136 1.75 -23.47 -1.37
C SER A 136 0.94 -22.19 -1.14
N GLY A 137 1.36 -21.06 -1.69
CA GLY A 137 0.70 -19.73 -1.53
C GLY A 137 -0.47 -19.50 -2.48
N ARG A 138 -0.99 -20.52 -3.15
CA ARG A 138 -2.08 -20.41 -4.12
C ARG A 138 -3.48 -20.36 -3.50
N GLU A 139 -3.58 -20.50 -2.17
CA GLU A 139 -4.84 -20.37 -1.46
C GLU A 139 -5.19 -18.91 -1.26
N GLU A 140 -6.25 -18.52 -1.91
CA GLU A 140 -7.10 -17.31 -1.77
C GLU A 140 -6.50 -16.14 -0.97
N THR A 141 -5.70 -15.31 -1.63
CA THR A 141 -5.17 -14.04 -1.09
C THR A 141 -6.21 -12.89 -1.15
N THR A 142 -7.47 -13.17 -0.95
CA THR A 142 -8.48 -12.16 -0.67
C THR A 142 -8.52 -11.87 0.84
N GLY A 143 -7.35 -11.59 1.41
CA GLY A 143 -7.28 -11.05 2.77
C GLY A 143 -7.98 -9.70 2.84
N SER A 144 -8.60 -9.38 3.97
CA SER A 144 -9.27 -8.11 4.25
C SER A 144 -8.41 -6.86 3.92
N GLY A 145 -7.09 -6.98 3.96
CA GLY A 145 -6.14 -5.91 3.65
C GLY A 145 -6.24 -5.38 2.21
N LEU A 146 -6.23 -6.28 1.20
CA LEU A 146 -6.36 -5.85 -0.19
C LEU A 146 -7.76 -5.32 -0.53
N ALA A 147 -8.82 -5.84 0.11
CA ALA A 147 -10.16 -5.33 -0.08
C ALA A 147 -10.29 -3.90 0.47
N GLY A 148 -9.83 -3.64 1.69
CA GLY A 148 -9.82 -2.31 2.30
C GLY A 148 -8.92 -1.34 1.54
N LEU A 149 -7.76 -1.80 1.05
CA LEU A 149 -6.89 -1.00 0.19
C LEU A 149 -7.63 -0.58 -1.10
N GLY A 150 -8.31 -1.52 -1.77
CA GLY A 150 -9.06 -1.23 -3.00
C GLY A 150 -10.15 -0.20 -2.81
N GLU A 151 -10.83 -0.20 -1.68
CA GLU A 151 -11.84 0.80 -1.33
C GLU A 151 -11.22 2.19 -1.14
N ARG A 152 -10.13 2.27 -0.41
CA ARG A 152 -9.35 3.49 -0.18
C ARG A 152 -8.83 4.10 -1.48
N ILE A 153 -8.29 3.27 -2.37
CA ILE A 153 -7.83 3.68 -3.69
C ILE A 153 -8.99 4.26 -4.53
N ARG A 154 -10.18 3.65 -4.47
CA ARG A 154 -11.36 4.20 -5.15
C ARG A 154 -11.80 5.56 -4.63
N LEU A 155 -11.72 5.78 -3.31
CA LEU A 155 -12.04 7.08 -2.70
C LEU A 155 -11.11 8.21 -3.15
N THR A 156 -9.88 7.90 -3.57
CA THR A 156 -8.97 8.87 -4.18
C THR A 156 -9.13 9.02 -5.70
N GLY A 157 -10.13 8.39 -6.29
CA GLY A 157 -10.31 8.36 -7.75
C GLY A 157 -9.31 7.46 -8.47
N GLY A 158 -8.61 6.61 -7.73
CA GLY A 158 -7.60 5.69 -8.25
C GLY A 158 -8.16 4.36 -8.75
N THR A 159 -7.26 3.55 -9.27
CA THR A 159 -7.54 2.19 -9.74
C THR A 159 -6.57 1.22 -9.11
N MET A 160 -7.04 0.01 -8.79
CA MET A 160 -6.24 -1.07 -8.26
C MET A 160 -6.50 -2.37 -9.02
N LYS A 161 -5.44 -3.12 -9.28
CA LYS A 161 -5.50 -4.51 -9.75
C LYS A 161 -4.52 -5.33 -8.92
N ALA A 162 -5.00 -6.44 -8.37
CA ALA A 162 -4.19 -7.37 -7.59
C ALA A 162 -4.55 -8.79 -7.97
N GLY A 163 -3.57 -9.67 -8.10
CA GLY A 163 -3.81 -11.06 -8.44
C GLY A 163 -2.60 -11.81 -8.98
N PRO A 164 -2.81 -13.08 -9.35
CA PRO A 164 -1.78 -13.91 -9.95
C PRO A 164 -1.17 -13.26 -11.17
N TRP A 165 0.13 -13.39 -11.31
CA TRP A 165 0.92 -12.84 -12.41
C TRP A 165 2.00 -13.84 -12.85
N MET A 166 2.37 -13.80 -14.12
CA MET A 166 3.53 -14.54 -14.62
C MET A 166 4.72 -13.58 -14.64
N LEU A 167 5.80 -13.95 -13.97
CA LEU A 167 7.07 -13.20 -13.98
C LEU A 167 7.77 -13.35 -15.33
N ASP A 168 8.76 -12.51 -15.60
CA ASP A 168 9.45 -12.45 -16.89
C ASP A 168 10.23 -13.76 -17.19
N ASP A 169 10.64 -14.49 -16.15
CA ASP A 169 11.25 -15.82 -16.22
C ASP A 169 10.25 -16.98 -16.37
N GLY A 170 8.95 -16.67 -16.45
CA GLY A 170 7.86 -17.65 -16.54
C GLY A 170 7.46 -18.26 -15.19
N ALA A 171 8.03 -17.83 -14.08
CA ALA A 171 7.63 -18.31 -12.76
C ALA A 171 6.28 -17.72 -12.32
N PRO A 172 5.47 -18.45 -11.53
CA PRO A 172 4.25 -17.92 -10.97
C PRO A 172 4.56 -16.86 -9.92
N GLY A 173 3.86 -15.75 -9.99
CA GLY A 173 4.00 -14.61 -9.09
C GLY A 173 2.67 -13.99 -8.73
N PHE A 174 2.74 -12.95 -7.93
CA PHE A 174 1.65 -12.06 -7.59
C PHE A 174 2.03 -10.64 -7.99
N ARG A 175 1.04 -9.86 -8.45
CA ARG A 175 1.22 -8.46 -8.78
C ARG A 175 0.11 -7.62 -8.17
N LEU A 176 0.51 -6.56 -7.46
CA LEU A 176 -0.32 -5.43 -7.05
C LEU A 176 0.05 -4.23 -7.91
N LYS A 177 -0.93 -3.67 -8.61
CA LYS A 177 -0.77 -2.45 -9.40
C LYS A 177 -1.82 -1.44 -9.01
N VAL A 178 -1.38 -0.24 -8.64
CA VAL A 178 -2.23 0.89 -8.25
C VAL A 178 -1.90 2.09 -9.13
N GLY A 179 -2.92 2.80 -9.57
CA GLY A 179 -2.80 4.08 -10.26
C GLY A 179 -3.66 5.12 -9.57
N LEU A 180 -3.08 6.23 -9.18
CA LEU A 180 -3.73 7.34 -8.49
C LEU A 180 -3.66 8.61 -9.33
N PRO A 181 -4.76 9.37 -9.50
CA PRO A 181 -4.66 10.74 -9.96
C PRO A 181 -4.00 11.56 -8.86
N VAL A 182 -3.01 12.36 -9.21
CA VAL A 182 -2.32 13.26 -8.27
C VAL A 182 -2.34 14.67 -8.81
N SER A 183 -2.65 15.64 -7.96
CA SER A 183 -2.65 17.05 -8.35
C SER A 183 -1.20 17.53 -8.40
N VAL A 184 -0.74 17.92 -9.57
CA VAL A 184 0.45 18.76 -9.67
C VAL A 184 -0.04 20.19 -9.44
N LYS A 185 0.30 20.81 -8.31
CA LYS A 185 0.13 22.26 -8.19
C LYS A 185 0.99 22.89 -9.28
N SER A 186 0.36 23.41 -10.32
CA SER A 186 1.02 24.32 -11.25
C SER A 186 1.52 25.48 -10.40
N THR A 187 2.82 25.67 -10.38
CA THR A 187 3.40 26.94 -9.91
C THR A 187 3.01 27.94 -10.99
N ASP A 188 1.84 28.58 -10.85
CA ASP A 188 1.51 29.73 -11.63
C ASP A 188 2.59 30.78 -11.34
N THR A 189 3.47 30.92 -12.30
CA THR A 189 4.37 32.06 -12.38
C THR A 189 3.46 33.31 -12.56
N GLU A 190 3.13 33.94 -11.44
CA GLU A 190 2.63 35.30 -11.46
C GLU A 190 3.72 36.14 -12.15
N THR A 191 3.61 36.24 -13.45
CA THR A 191 4.31 37.28 -14.22
C THR A 191 3.67 38.59 -13.80
N GLU A 192 4.26 39.20 -12.80
CA GLU A 192 4.02 40.57 -12.39
C GLU A 192 4.16 41.48 -13.62
N LYS A 193 3.03 41.81 -14.20
CA LYS A 193 2.92 42.78 -15.26
C LYS A 193 3.07 44.16 -14.63
N ALA A 194 4.30 44.54 -14.35
CA ALA A 194 4.64 45.93 -14.06
C ALA A 194 4.38 46.76 -15.33
N GLY A 195 3.16 47.24 -15.45
CA GLY A 195 2.80 48.25 -16.41
C GLY A 195 3.38 49.59 -15.99
N GLY A 196 4.50 49.96 -16.55
CA GLY A 196 4.93 51.33 -16.53
C GLY A 196 3.91 52.19 -17.31
N SER A 197 3.45 53.20 -16.65
CA SER A 197 2.81 54.33 -17.30
C SER A 197 3.69 55.55 -17.07
N ALA A 198 4.17 56.07 -18.15
CA ALA A 198 4.74 57.42 -18.25
C ALA A 198 3.64 58.46 -18.29
#